data_cbf4d0f12bae59b963f536a6798bd225
#
_entry.id   cbf4d0f12bae59b963f536a6798bd225
#
_cell.length_a   1.000
_cell.length_b   1.000
_cell.length_c   1.000
_cell.angle_alpha   90.00
_cell.angle_beta   90.00
_cell.angle_gamma   90.00
#
_symmetry.space_group_name_H-M   'P 1'
#
loop_
_entity.id
_entity.type
_entity.pdbx_description
1 polymer ?
#
loop_
_entity_poly.entity_id
_entity_poly.type
_entity_poly.pdbx_seq_one_letter_code
_entity_poly.pdbx_strand_id
1 'polypeptide(L)'
;MKKLFLLSLTALFISCSQTNPDFDKNVEIAKEWFDVFVTEDFEAVSAFYADEVEYQSAFYGGPIMNREETLNYLKGWQDAMEDITWEAENYLPGVDPETGLLNGSVRTYGYWSGTNTASGKSFRGLWYHYITFNDDGKIINGGDFGDATGLVMAVAPDQE
;
A
#
# COMPACT_ATOMS: atom_id res chain seq x y z
N MET A 1 0.28 54.84 -9.46
CA MET A 1 1.07 53.72 -10.01
C MET A 1 1.66 52.79 -8.94
N LYS A 2 2.08 53.30 -7.75
CA LYS A 2 2.64 52.45 -6.67
C LYS A 2 1.65 51.50 -6.00
N LYS A 3 0.34 51.79 -6.01
CA LYS A 3 -0.70 50.94 -5.40
C LYS A 3 -1.11 49.74 -6.26
N LEU A 4 -0.93 49.80 -7.57
CA LEU A 4 -1.21 48.67 -8.48
C LEU A 4 -0.15 47.59 -8.42
N PHE A 5 1.08 47.95 -8.08
CA PHE A 5 2.21 46.99 -7.96
C PHE A 5 2.13 46.14 -6.72
N LEU A 6 1.49 46.66 -5.65
CA LEU A 6 1.32 45.90 -4.40
C LEU A 6 0.21 44.81 -4.53
N LEU A 7 -0.79 45.06 -5.39
CA LEU A 7 -1.87 44.09 -5.60
C LEU A 7 -1.46 42.90 -6.46
N SER A 8 -0.48 43.09 -7.36
CA SER A 8 0.05 41.98 -8.18
C SER A 8 1.01 41.05 -7.42
N LEU A 9 1.63 41.54 -6.37
CA LEU A 9 2.56 40.74 -5.56
C LEU A 9 1.85 39.80 -4.58
N THR A 10 0.64 40.16 -4.13
CA THR A 10 -0.18 39.29 -3.26
C THR A 10 -0.85 38.14 -3.99
N ALA A 11 -1.03 38.22 -5.30
CA ALA A 11 -1.57 37.13 -6.12
C ALA A 11 -0.59 35.97 -6.36
N LEU A 12 0.71 36.20 -6.14
CA LEU A 12 1.77 35.19 -6.35
C LEU A 12 1.95 34.20 -5.18
N PHE A 13 1.30 34.46 -4.04
CA PHE A 13 1.42 33.58 -2.86
C PHE A 13 0.22 32.62 -2.67
N ILE A 14 -0.72 32.58 -3.60
CA ILE A 14 -1.70 31.50 -3.69
C ILE A 14 -1.05 30.35 -4.48
N SER A 15 0.05 29.85 -3.97
CA SER A 15 0.52 28.51 -4.31
C SER A 15 -0.48 27.57 -3.65
N CYS A 16 -1.48 27.14 -4.43
CA CYS A 16 -2.37 26.08 -4.02
C CYS A 16 -1.50 24.86 -3.64
N SER A 17 -1.48 24.50 -2.37
CA SER A 17 -1.19 23.12 -2.03
C SER A 17 -2.28 22.30 -2.73
N GLN A 18 -1.94 21.66 -3.83
CA GLN A 18 -2.86 20.73 -4.47
C GLN A 18 -3.08 19.60 -3.46
N THR A 19 -4.25 19.54 -2.87
CA THR A 19 -4.70 18.41 -2.06
C THR A 19 -5.81 17.72 -2.84
N ASN A 20 -5.73 16.39 -2.92
CA ASN A 20 -6.88 15.63 -3.40
C ASN A 20 -7.83 15.44 -2.20
N PRO A 21 -9.14 15.75 -2.33
CA PRO A 21 -10.08 15.67 -1.21
C PRO A 21 -10.28 14.26 -0.65
N ASP A 22 -10.03 13.22 -1.46
CA ASP A 22 -10.22 11.83 -1.07
C ASP A 22 -8.99 11.24 -0.37
N PHE A 23 -7.84 11.92 -0.41
CA PHE A 23 -6.58 11.37 0.11
C PHE A 23 -6.67 11.01 1.59
N ASP A 24 -7.17 11.92 2.44
CA ASP A 24 -7.25 11.69 3.88
C ASP A 24 -8.21 10.52 4.22
N LYS A 25 -9.36 10.44 3.53
CA LYS A 25 -10.28 9.31 3.64
C LYS A 25 -9.61 8.00 3.24
N ASN A 26 -8.90 7.99 2.13
CA ASN A 26 -8.26 6.81 1.59
C ASN A 26 -7.06 6.36 2.46
N VAL A 27 -6.37 7.29 3.13
CA VAL A 27 -5.36 6.96 4.14
C VAL A 27 -5.97 6.19 5.31
N GLU A 28 -7.14 6.60 5.80
CA GLU A 28 -7.80 5.87 6.90
C GLU A 28 -8.22 4.46 6.46
N ILE A 29 -8.74 4.29 5.24
CA ILE A 29 -9.05 2.96 4.68
C ILE A 29 -7.78 2.10 4.54
N ALA A 30 -6.67 2.71 4.08
CA ALA A 30 -5.40 1.99 3.98
C ALA A 30 -4.89 1.53 5.35
N LYS A 31 -4.96 2.36 6.38
CA LYS A 31 -4.61 1.98 7.75
C LYS A 31 -5.46 0.83 8.26
N GLU A 32 -6.79 0.92 8.07
CA GLU A 32 -7.71 -0.14 8.46
C GLU A 32 -7.37 -1.47 7.75
N TRP A 33 -7.01 -1.42 6.47
CA TRP A 33 -6.56 -2.60 5.74
C TRP A 33 -5.33 -3.25 6.38
N PHE A 34 -4.30 -2.46 6.74
CA PHE A 34 -3.10 -2.98 7.42
C PHE A 34 -3.45 -3.55 8.80
N ASP A 35 -4.28 -2.85 9.57
CA ASP A 35 -4.72 -3.29 10.90
C ASP A 35 -5.50 -4.61 10.83
N VAL A 36 -6.37 -4.76 9.82
CA VAL A 36 -7.12 -6.02 9.60
C VAL A 36 -6.21 -7.13 9.10
N PHE A 37 -5.27 -6.84 8.20
CA PHE A 37 -4.36 -7.85 7.65
C PHE A 37 -3.55 -8.56 8.75
N VAL A 38 -3.07 -7.81 9.75
CA VAL A 38 -2.29 -8.36 10.87
C VAL A 38 -3.12 -9.19 11.85
N THR A 39 -4.45 -9.14 11.79
CA THR A 39 -5.32 -10.00 12.59
C THR A 39 -5.51 -11.39 11.98
N GLU A 40 -5.00 -11.61 10.75
CA GLU A 40 -5.14 -12.85 9.98
C GLU A 40 -6.60 -13.21 9.64
N ASP A 41 -7.54 -12.27 9.77
CA ASP A 41 -8.93 -12.40 9.32
C ASP A 41 -9.02 -12.21 7.80
N PHE A 42 -8.84 -13.30 7.08
CA PHE A 42 -8.84 -13.31 5.62
C PHE A 42 -10.16 -12.82 5.01
N GLU A 43 -11.30 -13.13 5.64
CA GLU A 43 -12.61 -12.69 5.14
C GLU A 43 -12.74 -11.18 5.23
N ALA A 44 -12.33 -10.59 6.36
CA ALA A 44 -12.29 -9.15 6.54
C ALA A 44 -11.33 -8.47 5.55
N VAL A 45 -10.13 -9.03 5.32
CA VAL A 45 -9.17 -8.53 4.31
C VAL A 45 -9.80 -8.55 2.91
N SER A 46 -10.49 -9.64 2.55
CA SER A 46 -11.09 -9.80 1.21
C SER A 46 -12.14 -8.74 0.90
N ALA A 47 -12.80 -8.21 1.93
CA ALA A 47 -13.83 -7.19 1.80
C ALA A 47 -13.31 -5.83 1.31
N PHE A 48 -12.02 -5.56 1.41
CA PHE A 48 -11.43 -4.31 0.90
C PHE A 48 -11.26 -4.28 -0.63
N TYR A 49 -11.28 -5.41 -1.31
CA TYR A 49 -10.96 -5.50 -2.73
C TYR A 49 -12.21 -5.47 -3.61
N ALA A 50 -12.17 -4.66 -4.66
CA ALA A 50 -13.17 -4.66 -5.72
C ALA A 50 -13.05 -5.91 -6.60
N ASP A 51 -14.11 -6.25 -7.34
CA ASP A 51 -14.10 -7.41 -8.23
C ASP A 51 -13.10 -7.23 -9.40
N GLU A 52 -12.91 -6.00 -9.87
CA GLU A 52 -12.03 -5.63 -10.98
C GLU A 52 -10.59 -5.29 -10.58
N VAL A 53 -10.17 -5.62 -9.35
CA VAL A 53 -8.84 -5.24 -8.87
C VAL A 53 -7.72 -5.82 -9.74
N GLU A 54 -6.70 -4.99 -9.95
CA GLU A 54 -5.39 -5.38 -10.49
C GLU A 54 -4.31 -5.16 -9.42
N TYR A 55 -3.55 -6.19 -9.09
CA TYR A 55 -2.56 -6.12 -8.02
C TYR A 55 -1.19 -6.66 -8.46
N GLN A 56 -0.12 -5.89 -8.21
CA GLN A 56 1.24 -6.29 -8.52
C GLN A 56 1.90 -6.98 -7.33
N SER A 57 2.30 -8.23 -7.53
CA SER A 57 3.06 -9.00 -6.55
C SER A 57 4.49 -8.47 -6.37
N ALA A 58 5.03 -8.56 -5.14
CA ALA A 58 6.42 -8.24 -4.83
C ALA A 58 7.42 -9.33 -5.26
N PHE A 59 6.97 -10.49 -5.70
CA PHE A 59 7.86 -11.56 -6.14
C PHE A 59 8.50 -11.25 -7.50
N TYR A 60 9.76 -11.64 -7.66
CA TYR A 60 10.47 -11.50 -8.92
C TYR A 60 9.72 -12.20 -10.07
N GLY A 61 9.43 -11.46 -11.14
CA GLY A 61 8.70 -11.98 -12.30
C GLY A 61 7.21 -12.27 -12.03
N GLY A 62 6.67 -11.83 -10.88
CA GLY A 62 5.25 -12.01 -10.57
C GLY A 62 4.36 -11.24 -11.54
N PRO A 63 3.21 -11.82 -11.97
CA PRO A 63 2.27 -11.15 -12.85
C PRO A 63 1.47 -10.07 -12.11
N ILE A 64 0.74 -9.25 -12.88
CA ILE A 64 -0.40 -8.51 -12.37
C ILE A 64 -1.51 -9.54 -12.11
N MET A 65 -2.06 -9.53 -10.92
CA MET A 65 -3.04 -10.49 -10.41
C MET A 65 -4.45 -9.89 -10.46
N ASN A 66 -5.43 -10.71 -10.83
CA ASN A 66 -6.85 -10.42 -10.64
C ASN A 66 -7.26 -10.62 -9.17
N ARG A 67 -8.55 -10.43 -8.84
CA ARG A 67 -9.05 -10.52 -7.47
C ARG A 67 -8.78 -11.88 -6.82
N GLU A 68 -9.07 -12.98 -7.49
CA GLU A 68 -8.86 -14.33 -6.95
C GLU A 68 -7.38 -14.60 -6.67
N GLU A 69 -6.51 -14.26 -7.62
CA GLU A 69 -5.07 -14.41 -7.49
C GLU A 69 -4.51 -13.52 -6.38
N THR A 70 -5.00 -12.27 -6.27
CA THR A 70 -4.62 -11.34 -5.19
C THR A 70 -4.98 -11.89 -3.82
N LEU A 71 -6.21 -12.37 -3.65
CA LEU A 71 -6.65 -12.94 -2.38
C LEU A 71 -5.86 -14.19 -2.01
N ASN A 72 -5.56 -15.06 -2.99
CA ASN A 72 -4.71 -16.23 -2.78
C ASN A 72 -3.27 -15.85 -2.38
N TYR A 73 -2.72 -14.80 -3.01
CA TYR A 73 -1.40 -14.26 -2.66
C TYR A 73 -1.36 -13.74 -1.22
N LEU A 74 -2.34 -12.94 -0.81
CA LEU A 74 -2.43 -12.39 0.54
C LEU A 74 -2.63 -13.49 1.59
N LYS A 75 -3.51 -14.45 1.29
CA LYS A 75 -3.72 -15.62 2.14
C LYS A 75 -2.45 -16.43 2.31
N GLY A 76 -1.67 -16.59 1.24
CA GLY A 76 -0.39 -17.28 1.29
C GLY A 76 0.60 -16.67 2.29
N TRP A 77 0.60 -15.35 2.43
CA TRP A 77 1.41 -14.66 3.45
C TRP A 77 0.89 -14.95 4.86
N GLN A 78 -0.43 -14.85 5.10
CA GLN A 78 -1.02 -15.16 6.41
C GLN A 78 -0.84 -16.63 6.80
N ASP A 79 -0.94 -17.58 5.85
CA ASP A 79 -0.74 -19.01 6.12
C ASP A 79 0.74 -19.36 6.42
N ALA A 80 1.69 -18.62 5.86
CA ALA A 80 3.11 -18.89 5.98
C ALA A 80 3.80 -18.17 7.15
N MET A 81 3.18 -17.15 7.71
CA MET A 81 3.76 -16.29 8.73
C MET A 81 2.81 -16.18 9.92
N GLU A 82 3.36 -16.00 11.10
CA GLU A 82 2.65 -15.73 12.35
C GLU A 82 3.24 -14.47 13.02
N ASP A 83 2.54 -13.89 13.98
CA ASP A 83 2.94 -12.66 14.68
C ASP A 83 3.21 -11.51 13.69
N ILE A 84 2.39 -11.43 12.63
CA ILE A 84 2.54 -10.42 11.58
C ILE A 84 2.28 -9.03 12.17
N THR A 85 3.17 -8.10 11.89
CA THR A 85 3.01 -6.68 12.26
C THR A 85 3.38 -5.76 11.12
N TRP A 86 2.70 -4.61 11.03
CA TRP A 86 3.02 -3.52 10.13
C TRP A 86 3.35 -2.25 10.91
N GLU A 87 4.51 -1.66 10.60
CA GLU A 87 4.96 -0.38 11.16
C GLU A 87 5.15 0.62 10.02
N ALA A 88 4.13 1.46 9.77
CA ALA A 88 4.20 2.46 8.73
C ALA A 88 5.14 3.62 9.11
N GLU A 89 6.04 4.00 8.22
CA GLU A 89 6.85 5.21 8.37
C GLU A 89 6.10 6.46 7.91
N ASN A 90 5.27 6.33 6.87
CA ASN A 90 4.51 7.45 6.29
C ASN A 90 3.34 6.96 5.44
N TYR A 91 2.43 7.90 5.13
CA TYR A 91 1.41 7.80 4.11
C TYR A 91 1.51 9.02 3.21
N LEU A 92 1.75 8.82 1.92
CA LEU A 92 2.02 9.86 0.95
C LEU A 92 0.96 9.84 -0.16
N PRO A 93 0.59 11.02 -0.72
CA PRO A 93 -0.33 11.06 -1.83
C PRO A 93 0.31 10.53 -3.11
N GLY A 94 -0.47 9.76 -3.86
CA GLY A 94 -0.11 9.35 -5.20
C GLY A 94 -0.54 10.36 -6.26
N VAL A 95 0.01 10.18 -7.45
CA VAL A 95 -0.28 11.01 -8.61
C VAL A 95 -0.75 10.15 -9.77
N ASP A 96 -1.60 10.72 -10.58
CA ASP A 96 -1.95 10.17 -11.88
C ASP A 96 -0.72 10.21 -12.81
N PRO A 97 -0.33 9.10 -13.43
CA PRO A 97 0.91 9.03 -14.20
C PRO A 97 0.87 9.82 -15.51
N GLU A 98 -0.32 10.12 -16.06
CA GLU A 98 -0.47 10.88 -17.31
C GLU A 98 -0.45 12.39 -17.06
N THR A 99 -1.10 12.83 -15.99
CA THR A 99 -1.28 14.26 -15.69
C THR A 99 -0.32 14.79 -14.64
N GLY A 100 0.24 13.92 -13.78
CA GLY A 100 1.05 14.30 -12.63
C GLY A 100 0.26 14.95 -11.49
N LEU A 101 -1.08 14.95 -11.57
CA LEU A 101 -1.94 15.51 -10.54
C LEU A 101 -2.24 14.48 -9.44
N LEU A 102 -2.48 14.98 -8.22
CA LEU A 102 -2.87 14.12 -7.10
C LEU A 102 -4.22 13.44 -7.40
N ASN A 103 -4.28 12.13 -7.27
CA ASN A 103 -5.44 11.30 -7.64
C ASN A 103 -6.11 10.58 -6.46
N GLY A 104 -5.79 10.96 -5.22
CA GLY A 104 -6.35 10.32 -4.02
C GLY A 104 -5.76 8.95 -3.67
N SER A 105 -4.90 8.37 -4.52
CA SER A 105 -4.23 7.12 -4.19
C SER A 105 -3.24 7.30 -3.04
N VAL A 106 -3.00 6.22 -2.30
CA VAL A 106 -2.13 6.18 -1.13
C VAL A 106 -0.86 5.41 -1.46
N ARG A 107 0.26 5.94 -1.03
CA ARG A 107 1.57 5.29 -1.06
C ARG A 107 2.11 5.24 0.35
N THR A 108 2.67 4.12 0.75
CA THR A 108 3.22 3.98 2.10
C THR A 108 4.52 3.19 2.08
N TYR A 109 5.43 3.62 2.93
CA TYR A 109 6.63 2.87 3.29
C TYR A 109 6.49 2.43 4.73
N GLY A 110 7.00 1.25 5.04
CA GLY A 110 6.98 0.72 6.38
C GLY A 110 7.64 -0.64 6.47
N TYR A 111 7.62 -1.20 7.64
CA TYR A 111 8.23 -2.49 7.91
C TYR A 111 7.18 -3.55 8.21
N TRP A 112 7.22 -4.62 7.43
CA TRP A 112 6.60 -5.88 7.81
C TRP A 112 7.54 -6.65 8.72
N SER A 113 7.00 -7.21 9.79
CA SER A 113 7.70 -8.18 10.64
C SER A 113 6.80 -9.37 10.91
N GLY A 114 7.39 -10.50 11.24
CA GLY A 114 6.67 -11.74 11.56
C GLY A 114 7.63 -12.90 11.71
N THR A 115 7.07 -14.09 11.90
CA THR A 115 7.82 -15.33 12.06
C THR A 115 7.28 -16.36 11.08
N ASN A 116 8.15 -17.06 10.35
CA ASN A 116 7.72 -18.12 9.45
C ASN A 116 7.28 -19.35 10.27
N THR A 117 6.06 -19.82 10.03
CA THR A 117 5.41 -20.89 10.77
C THR A 117 6.14 -22.24 10.69
N ALA A 118 6.80 -22.52 9.55
CA ALA A 118 7.47 -23.79 9.31
C ALA A 118 8.88 -23.85 9.88
N SER A 119 9.60 -22.73 9.95
CA SER A 119 11.01 -22.68 10.39
C SER A 119 11.21 -22.04 11.75
N GLY A 120 10.24 -21.24 12.23
CA GLY A 120 10.38 -20.39 13.41
C GLY A 120 11.36 -19.21 13.22
N LYS A 121 11.82 -18.94 11.99
CA LYS A 121 12.71 -17.82 11.68
C LYS A 121 11.91 -16.54 11.54
N SER A 122 12.31 -15.49 12.27
CA SER A 122 11.69 -14.18 12.21
C SER A 122 12.30 -13.32 11.09
N PHE A 123 11.51 -12.37 10.61
CA PHE A 123 11.96 -11.36 9.63
C PHE A 123 11.52 -9.96 10.03
N ARG A 124 12.21 -8.96 9.48
CA ARG A 124 11.78 -7.57 9.40
C ARG A 124 12.31 -6.99 8.10
N GLY A 125 11.40 -6.52 7.23
CA GLY A 125 11.75 -6.01 5.91
C GLY A 125 11.05 -4.70 5.60
N LEU A 126 11.75 -3.78 4.92
CA LEU A 126 11.17 -2.55 4.40
C LEU A 126 10.35 -2.87 3.16
N TRP A 127 9.13 -2.38 3.13
CA TRP A 127 8.20 -2.50 2.03
C TRP A 127 7.66 -1.15 1.60
N TYR A 128 7.34 -1.06 0.31
CA TYR A 128 6.55 0.01 -0.27
C TYR A 128 5.26 -0.57 -0.81
N HIS A 129 4.14 0.11 -0.53
CA HIS A 129 2.83 -0.20 -1.10
C HIS A 129 2.28 1.00 -1.84
N TYR A 130 1.56 0.74 -2.94
CA TYR A 130 0.68 1.73 -3.57
C TYR A 130 -0.72 1.17 -3.64
N ILE A 131 -1.71 2.01 -3.36
CA ILE A 131 -3.11 1.59 -3.25
C ILE A 131 -3.98 2.66 -3.88
N THR A 132 -4.83 2.25 -4.83
CA THR A 132 -5.82 3.11 -5.49
C THR A 132 -7.21 2.58 -5.17
N PHE A 133 -8.12 3.49 -4.86
CA PHE A 133 -9.48 3.16 -4.43
C PHE A 133 -10.50 3.66 -5.45
N ASN A 134 -11.65 3.00 -5.52
CA ASN A 134 -12.84 3.51 -6.18
C ASN A 134 -13.67 4.40 -5.22
N ASP A 135 -14.80 4.94 -5.72
CA ASP A 135 -15.68 5.84 -4.96
C ASP A 135 -16.29 5.15 -3.72
N ASP A 136 -16.46 3.82 -3.77
CA ASP A 136 -16.95 3.00 -2.66
C ASP A 136 -15.86 2.68 -1.61
N GLY A 137 -14.63 3.15 -1.82
CA GLY A 137 -13.50 2.90 -0.94
C GLY A 137 -12.92 1.48 -1.09
N LYS A 138 -13.21 0.77 -2.19
CA LYS A 138 -12.61 -0.53 -2.49
C LYS A 138 -11.32 -0.36 -3.27
N ILE A 139 -10.35 -1.24 -2.99
CA ILE A 139 -9.07 -1.29 -3.69
C ILE A 139 -9.29 -1.81 -5.12
N ILE A 140 -8.99 -1.00 -6.12
CA ILE A 140 -9.09 -1.35 -7.54
C ILE A 140 -7.72 -1.54 -8.19
N ASN A 141 -6.68 -0.97 -7.61
CA ASN A 141 -5.32 -1.16 -8.08
C ASN A 141 -4.36 -1.04 -6.91
N GLY A 142 -3.37 -1.91 -6.86
CA GLY A 142 -2.40 -1.90 -5.80
C GLY A 142 -1.17 -2.74 -6.14
N GLY A 143 -0.22 -2.73 -5.23
CA GLY A 143 0.95 -3.59 -5.35
C GLY A 143 1.98 -3.30 -4.29
N ASP A 144 2.89 -4.26 -4.23
CA ASP A 144 3.96 -4.31 -3.25
C ASP A 144 5.31 -4.22 -3.95
N PHE A 145 6.24 -3.53 -3.29
CA PHE A 145 7.65 -3.57 -3.65
C PHE A 145 8.49 -3.81 -2.40
N GLY A 146 9.22 -4.91 -2.44
CA GLY A 146 10.13 -5.35 -1.40
C GLY A 146 10.91 -6.55 -1.89
N ASP A 147 11.84 -7.04 -1.11
CA ASP A 147 12.58 -8.25 -1.46
C ASP A 147 11.83 -9.51 -0.97
N ALA A 148 10.64 -9.77 -1.55
CA ALA A 148 9.82 -10.93 -1.19
C ALA A 148 10.54 -12.25 -1.45
N THR A 149 11.26 -12.34 -2.57
CA THR A 149 12.01 -13.55 -2.93
C THR A 149 13.14 -13.80 -1.93
N GLY A 150 13.93 -12.78 -1.62
CA GLY A 150 15.01 -12.89 -0.63
C GLY A 150 14.48 -13.17 0.76
N LEU A 151 13.36 -12.56 1.17
CA LEU A 151 12.72 -12.83 2.45
C LEU A 151 12.31 -14.30 2.58
N VAL A 152 11.54 -14.82 1.62
CA VAL A 152 11.10 -16.23 1.65
C VAL A 152 12.28 -17.19 1.71
N MET A 153 13.35 -16.92 0.96
CA MET A 153 14.57 -17.72 1.02
C MET A 153 15.26 -17.64 2.39
N ALA A 154 15.31 -16.45 2.98
CA ALA A 154 15.98 -16.24 4.27
C ALA A 154 15.27 -16.94 5.45
N VAL A 155 13.92 -16.98 5.40
CA VAL A 155 13.14 -17.62 6.49
C VAL A 155 12.77 -19.07 6.19
N ALA A 156 13.15 -19.63 5.04
CA ALA A 156 12.90 -21.04 4.75
C ALA A 156 13.53 -21.97 5.80
N PRO A 157 12.92 -23.16 6.05
CA PRO A 157 13.57 -24.21 6.86
C PRO A 157 14.95 -24.55 6.32
N ASP A 158 15.88 -24.91 7.22
CA ASP A 158 17.20 -25.38 6.82
C ASP A 158 17.07 -26.68 6.01
N GLN A 159 17.82 -26.76 4.92
CA GLN A 159 17.86 -28.00 4.13
C GLN A 159 18.70 -29.03 4.92
N GLU A 160 18.13 -30.20 5.17
CA GLU A 160 18.84 -31.33 5.76
C GLU A 160 19.93 -31.92 4.84
#